data_77e9e0a39e50d94dfcd35a8c4ea1d60f
#
_entry.id   77e9e0a39e50d94dfcd35a8c4ea1d60f
#
_cell.length_a   1.000
_cell.length_b   1.000
_cell.length_c   1.000
_cell.angle_alpha   90.00
_cell.angle_beta   90.00
_cell.angle_gamma   90.00
#
_symmetry.space_group_name_H-M   'P 1'
#
loop_
_entity.id
_entity.type
_entity.pdbx_description
1 polymer ?
#
loop_
_entity_poly.entity_id
_entity_poly.type
_entity_poly.pdbx_seq_one_letter_code
_entity_poly.pdbx_strand_id
1 'polypeptide(L)'
;MTLPSLFMRSLAAVLLVLLAQTAAHAERVKDIASVAGVRANQLVGYGIVVGLSGTGDGNSGLTLQSMQAMVSRFGLVTDVSGLNAKNAAAVMITAELPAFTKVGQTLDITVSTMGGANSLRGGTLLMSPLLGADGETYAIAQGNLVVGGLGVQ
;
A
#
# COMPACT_ATOMS: atom_id res chain seq x y z
N MET A 1 3.84 -32.39 62.94
CA MET A 1 3.65 -32.94 61.61
C MET A 1 4.42 -32.08 60.66
N THR A 2 5.60 -32.53 60.29
CA THR A 2 6.44 -31.81 59.27
C THR A 2 6.04 -32.27 57.89
N LEU A 3 5.49 -31.37 57.09
CA LEU A 3 5.26 -31.59 55.66
C LEU A 3 6.59 -31.97 55.00
N PRO A 4 6.65 -33.02 54.20
CA PRO A 4 7.89 -33.50 53.62
C PRO A 4 8.51 -32.42 52.76
N SER A 5 9.76 -32.13 52.99
CA SER A 5 10.56 -31.10 52.29
C SER A 5 10.57 -31.25 50.77
N LEU A 6 10.23 -32.44 50.28
CA LEU A 6 10.04 -32.71 48.85
C LEU A 6 8.80 -31.97 48.25
N PHE A 7 7.71 -31.86 49.02
CA PHE A 7 6.48 -31.19 48.53
C PHE A 7 6.67 -29.68 48.41
N MET A 8 7.41 -29.08 49.34
CA MET A 8 7.75 -27.66 49.28
C MET A 8 8.74 -27.34 48.15
N ARG A 9 9.66 -28.26 47.87
CA ARG A 9 10.60 -28.09 46.72
C ARG A 9 9.92 -28.20 45.37
N SER A 10 8.94 -29.11 45.22
CA SER A 10 8.17 -29.23 44.00
C SER A 10 7.23 -28.04 43.80
N LEU A 11 6.62 -27.51 44.85
CA LEU A 11 5.76 -26.34 44.80
C LEU A 11 6.55 -25.08 44.41
N ALA A 12 7.76 -24.92 44.97
CA ALA A 12 8.66 -23.82 44.63
C ALA A 12 9.13 -23.89 43.16
N ALA A 13 9.41 -25.09 42.65
CA ALA A 13 9.81 -25.29 41.26
C ALA A 13 8.67 -24.96 40.27
N VAL A 14 7.44 -25.35 40.59
CA VAL A 14 6.25 -25.04 39.79
C VAL A 14 5.97 -23.52 39.76
N LEU A 15 6.14 -22.86 40.93
CA LEU A 15 5.96 -21.41 41.03
C LEU A 15 7.03 -20.65 40.22
N LEU A 16 8.27 -21.14 40.19
CA LEU A 16 9.36 -20.56 39.40
C LEU A 16 9.13 -20.70 37.89
N VAL A 17 8.58 -21.82 37.44
CA VAL A 17 8.24 -22.06 36.04
C VAL A 17 7.06 -21.20 35.60
N LEU A 18 6.07 -20.97 36.46
CA LEU A 18 4.95 -20.08 36.20
C LEU A 18 5.38 -18.59 36.11
N LEU A 19 6.36 -18.18 36.92
CA LEU A 19 6.91 -16.81 36.82
C LEU A 19 7.78 -16.57 35.58
N ALA A 20 8.35 -17.61 35.00
CA ALA A 20 9.15 -17.52 33.79
C ALA A 20 8.31 -17.33 32.48
N GLN A 21 6.98 -17.51 32.56
CA GLN A 21 6.09 -17.42 31.40
C GLN A 21 5.65 -15.98 31.08
N THR A 22 6.00 -14.99 31.88
CA THR A 22 5.73 -13.59 31.58
C THR A 22 6.90 -12.92 30.84
N ALA A 23 7.44 -13.57 29.83
CA ALA A 23 8.15 -12.85 28.78
C ALA A 23 7.09 -12.08 27.98
N ALA A 24 6.69 -10.91 28.49
CA ALA A 24 5.92 -9.97 27.73
C ALA A 24 6.76 -9.62 26.50
N HIS A 25 6.31 -10.08 25.35
CA HIS A 25 6.79 -9.58 24.07
C HIS A 25 6.35 -8.13 23.95
N ALA A 26 7.10 -7.24 24.58
CA ALA A 26 6.97 -5.82 24.33
C ALA A 26 7.52 -5.57 22.93
N GLU A 27 6.64 -5.59 21.95
CA GLU A 27 6.96 -5.16 20.60
C GLU A 27 7.41 -3.70 20.67
N ARG A 28 8.64 -3.46 20.27
CA ARG A 28 9.23 -2.13 20.44
C ARG A 28 8.55 -1.18 19.47
N VAL A 29 8.06 -0.05 19.98
CA VAL A 29 7.45 1.02 19.17
C VAL A 29 8.36 1.46 18.00
N LYS A 30 9.68 1.32 18.13
CA LYS A 30 10.63 1.60 17.05
C LYS A 30 10.48 0.69 15.82
N ASP A 31 9.87 -0.48 15.97
CA ASP A 31 9.72 -1.46 14.89
C ASP A 31 8.43 -1.20 14.08
N ILE A 32 7.46 -0.47 14.66
CA ILE A 32 6.16 -0.16 14.06
C ILE A 32 5.90 1.34 13.90
N ALA A 33 6.71 2.20 14.52
CA ALA A 33 6.56 3.65 14.47
C ALA A 33 7.88 4.33 14.10
N SER A 34 7.82 5.34 13.25
CA SER A 34 8.93 6.25 13.00
C SER A 34 8.64 7.62 13.63
N VAL A 35 9.65 8.18 14.30
CA VAL A 35 9.53 9.52 14.89
C VAL A 35 9.52 10.55 13.76
N ALA A 36 8.56 11.48 13.78
CA ALA A 36 8.54 12.60 12.86
C ALA A 36 9.78 13.49 13.07
N GLY A 37 10.54 13.72 12.01
CA GLY A 37 11.76 14.50 12.05
C GLY A 37 12.32 14.70 10.64
N VAL A 38 13.63 14.86 10.49
CA VAL A 38 14.30 14.91 9.18
C VAL A 38 14.32 13.51 8.58
N ARG A 39 13.18 13.04 8.11
CA ARG A 39 12.98 11.71 7.53
C ARG A 39 12.22 11.82 6.22
N ALA A 40 12.27 10.74 5.48
CA ALA A 40 11.44 10.58 4.29
C ALA A 40 9.96 10.70 4.66
N ASN A 41 9.22 11.48 3.87
CA ASN A 41 7.78 11.61 4.02
C ASN A 41 7.08 10.61 3.10
N GLN A 42 6.08 9.91 3.63
CA GLN A 42 5.25 9.03 2.80
C GLN A 42 4.28 9.86 1.96
N LEU A 43 4.28 9.58 0.67
CA LEU A 43 3.33 10.15 -0.29
C LEU A 43 2.34 9.07 -0.71
N VAL A 44 1.08 9.48 -0.87
CA VAL A 44 -0.01 8.61 -1.32
C VAL A 44 -0.76 9.29 -2.45
N GLY A 45 -1.12 8.52 -3.46
CA GLY A 45 -1.93 9.00 -4.57
C GLY A 45 -2.91 7.95 -5.06
N TYR A 46 -3.87 8.41 -5.81
CA TYR A 46 -4.83 7.58 -6.53
C TYR A 46 -4.63 7.79 -8.03
N GLY A 47 -4.71 6.72 -8.80
CA GLY A 47 -4.54 6.80 -10.24
C GLY A 47 -5.31 5.74 -11.01
N ILE A 48 -5.24 5.88 -12.32
CA ILE A 48 -5.78 4.90 -13.27
C ILE A 48 -4.63 4.40 -14.13
N VAL A 49 -4.55 3.09 -14.26
CA VAL A 49 -3.69 2.40 -15.21
C VAL A 49 -4.53 2.02 -16.42
N VAL A 50 -4.03 2.29 -17.62
CA VAL A 50 -4.68 1.95 -18.90
C VAL A 50 -3.76 1.10 -19.76
N GLY A 51 -4.31 0.53 -20.83
CA GLY A 51 -3.53 -0.29 -21.77
C GLY A 51 -3.30 -1.72 -21.32
N LEU A 52 -4.08 -2.20 -20.35
CA LEU A 52 -4.03 -3.60 -19.88
C LEU A 52 -4.65 -4.54 -20.93
N SER A 53 -4.08 -5.74 -21.08
CA SER A 53 -4.56 -6.72 -22.05
C SER A 53 -5.66 -7.62 -21.47
N GLY A 54 -6.77 -7.01 -21.03
CA GLY A 54 -7.91 -7.73 -20.48
C GLY A 54 -7.76 -8.12 -19.00
N THR A 55 -6.69 -7.70 -18.33
CA THR A 55 -6.38 -8.04 -16.93
C THR A 55 -6.84 -6.98 -15.93
N GLY A 56 -7.53 -5.94 -16.39
CA GLY A 56 -8.01 -4.83 -15.57
C GLY A 56 -9.24 -5.16 -14.72
N ASP A 57 -9.87 -4.13 -14.19
CA ASP A 57 -10.93 -4.23 -13.19
C ASP A 57 -12.29 -4.70 -13.72
N GLY A 58 -12.44 -4.83 -15.04
CA GLY A 58 -13.69 -5.26 -15.65
C GLY A 58 -14.84 -4.27 -15.40
N ASN A 59 -15.89 -4.70 -14.71
CA ASN A 59 -17.08 -3.90 -14.42
C ASN A 59 -17.01 -3.15 -13.08
N SER A 60 -15.82 -2.84 -12.59
CA SER A 60 -15.66 -2.06 -11.37
C SER A 60 -16.26 -0.65 -11.53
N GLY A 61 -17.27 -0.35 -10.70
CA GLY A 61 -17.89 0.97 -10.69
C GLY A 61 -16.91 2.10 -10.40
N LEU A 62 -15.94 1.85 -9.51
CA LEU A 62 -14.89 2.84 -9.17
C LEU A 62 -14.05 3.20 -10.40
N THR A 63 -13.59 2.22 -11.15
CA THR A 63 -12.75 2.42 -12.33
C THR A 63 -13.52 3.13 -13.44
N LEU A 64 -14.76 2.71 -13.70
CA LEU A 64 -15.62 3.34 -14.70
C LEU A 64 -15.93 4.80 -14.35
N GLN A 65 -16.28 5.08 -13.10
CA GLN A 65 -16.54 6.44 -12.62
C GLN A 65 -15.32 7.34 -12.72
N SER A 66 -14.14 6.81 -12.41
CA SER A 66 -12.88 7.54 -12.50
C SER A 66 -12.50 7.84 -13.96
N MET A 67 -12.72 6.89 -14.84
CA MET A 67 -12.54 7.10 -16.29
C MET A 67 -13.50 8.16 -16.82
N GLN A 68 -14.76 8.14 -16.41
CA GLN A 68 -15.74 9.15 -16.78
C GLN A 68 -15.33 10.54 -16.30
N ALA A 69 -14.90 10.66 -15.05
CA ALA A 69 -14.42 11.94 -14.50
C ALA A 69 -13.21 12.48 -15.26
N MET A 70 -12.32 11.61 -15.70
CA MET A 70 -11.15 11.98 -16.50
C MET A 70 -11.55 12.47 -17.90
N VAL A 71 -12.38 11.70 -18.61
CA VAL A 71 -12.85 12.03 -19.96
C VAL A 71 -13.63 13.35 -19.96
N SER A 72 -14.42 13.59 -18.90
CA SER A 72 -15.15 14.84 -18.72
C SER A 72 -14.24 16.07 -18.60
N ARG A 73 -13.05 15.91 -18.01
CA ARG A 73 -12.04 16.99 -17.94
C ARG A 73 -11.50 17.40 -19.32
N PHE A 74 -11.55 16.49 -20.30
CA PHE A 74 -11.20 16.78 -21.68
C PHE A 74 -12.40 17.33 -22.50
N GLY A 75 -13.52 17.65 -21.84
CA GLY A 75 -14.70 18.20 -22.49
C GLY A 75 -15.55 17.16 -23.25
N LEU A 76 -15.28 15.89 -23.05
CA LEU A 76 -16.05 14.80 -23.63
C LEU A 76 -17.13 14.34 -22.65
N VAL A 77 -18.38 14.44 -23.06
CA VAL A 77 -19.51 13.84 -22.32
C VAL A 77 -19.78 12.48 -22.93
N THR A 78 -19.39 11.44 -22.22
CA THR A 78 -19.56 10.06 -22.70
C THR A 78 -20.38 9.27 -21.70
N ASP A 79 -21.39 8.58 -22.18
CA ASP A 79 -22.08 7.56 -21.37
C ASP A 79 -21.15 6.34 -21.22
N VAL A 80 -20.75 6.05 -19.99
CA VAL A 80 -19.86 4.93 -19.68
C VAL A 80 -20.63 3.62 -19.41
N SER A 81 -21.95 3.62 -19.51
CA SER A 81 -22.79 2.46 -19.21
C SER A 81 -22.51 1.22 -20.07
N GLY A 82 -21.87 1.40 -21.22
CA GLY A 82 -21.44 0.32 -22.12
C GLY A 82 -19.94 0.02 -22.06
N LEU A 83 -19.15 0.75 -21.29
CA LEU A 83 -17.71 0.55 -21.21
C LEU A 83 -17.37 -0.61 -20.25
N ASN A 84 -16.39 -1.40 -20.65
CA ASN A 84 -15.82 -2.44 -19.81
C ASN A 84 -14.36 -2.10 -19.51
N ALA A 85 -14.06 -1.90 -18.24
CA ALA A 85 -12.71 -1.53 -17.79
C ALA A 85 -11.73 -2.73 -17.73
N LYS A 86 -11.89 -3.73 -18.61
CA LYS A 86 -10.92 -4.84 -18.70
C LYS A 86 -9.51 -4.38 -19.05
N ASN A 87 -9.39 -3.25 -19.72
CA ASN A 87 -8.13 -2.67 -20.15
C ASN A 87 -7.65 -1.55 -19.22
N ALA A 88 -8.35 -1.31 -18.11
CA ALA A 88 -8.01 -0.30 -17.11
C ALA A 88 -8.16 -0.83 -15.68
N ALA A 89 -7.45 -0.21 -14.75
CA ALA A 89 -7.51 -0.53 -13.34
C ALA A 89 -7.35 0.71 -12.48
N ALA A 90 -8.14 0.79 -11.40
CA ALA A 90 -7.95 1.76 -10.33
C ALA A 90 -6.80 1.30 -9.43
N VAL A 91 -5.89 2.21 -9.13
CA VAL A 91 -4.68 1.91 -8.36
C VAL A 91 -4.42 2.92 -7.26
N MET A 92 -3.84 2.43 -6.17
CA MET A 92 -3.20 3.21 -5.14
C MET A 92 -1.72 3.33 -5.47
N ILE A 93 -1.18 4.53 -5.30
CA ILE A 93 0.23 4.82 -5.54
C ILE A 93 0.85 5.25 -4.23
N THR A 94 1.97 4.67 -3.89
CA THR A 94 2.76 5.08 -2.72
C THR A 94 4.19 5.39 -3.14
N ALA A 95 4.78 6.38 -2.50
CA ALA A 95 6.17 6.75 -2.68
C ALA A 95 6.76 7.24 -1.37
N GLU A 96 8.07 7.20 -1.28
CA GLU A 96 8.82 7.79 -0.19
C GLU A 96 9.54 9.03 -0.71
N LEU A 97 9.24 10.19 -0.13
CA LEU A 97 9.92 11.45 -0.44
C LEU A 97 11.13 11.60 0.49
N PRO A 98 12.36 11.39 0.02
CA PRO A 98 13.56 11.56 0.84
C PRO A 98 13.69 12.98 1.36
N ALA A 99 14.28 13.13 2.54
CA ALA A 99 14.67 14.45 3.04
C ALA A 99 15.63 15.13 2.05
N PHE A 100 15.46 16.45 1.89
CA PHE A 100 16.28 17.27 0.98
C PHE A 100 16.13 16.97 -0.51
N THR A 101 15.02 16.33 -0.93
CA THR A 101 14.70 16.14 -2.35
C THR A 101 14.55 17.48 -3.05
N LYS A 102 15.20 17.64 -4.20
CA LYS A 102 15.13 18.85 -5.01
C LYS A 102 14.06 18.73 -6.10
N VAL A 103 13.52 19.87 -6.51
CA VAL A 103 12.59 19.92 -7.66
C VAL A 103 13.28 19.36 -8.90
N GLY A 104 12.57 18.49 -9.63
CA GLY A 104 13.06 17.82 -10.85
C GLY A 104 13.72 16.46 -10.62
N GLN A 105 13.83 16.00 -9.37
CA GLN A 105 14.28 14.65 -9.08
C GLN A 105 13.16 13.63 -9.32
N THR A 106 13.54 12.42 -9.73
CA THR A 106 12.63 11.28 -9.87
C THR A 106 12.57 10.48 -8.56
N LEU A 107 11.40 9.93 -8.29
CA LEU A 107 11.13 9.06 -7.15
C LEU A 107 10.68 7.68 -7.64
N ASP A 108 11.09 6.65 -6.94
CA ASP A 108 10.51 5.33 -7.12
C ASP A 108 9.10 5.30 -6.51
N ILE A 109 8.16 4.74 -7.25
CA ILE A 109 6.78 4.59 -6.82
C ILE A 109 6.38 3.12 -6.80
N THR A 110 5.50 2.77 -5.87
CA THR A 110 4.82 1.48 -5.85
C THR A 110 3.38 1.66 -6.25
N VAL A 111 2.92 0.85 -7.20
CA VAL A 111 1.55 0.88 -7.71
C VAL A 111 0.85 -0.42 -7.32
N SER A 112 -0.29 -0.30 -6.62
CA SER A 112 -1.07 -1.42 -6.12
C SER A 112 -2.51 -1.35 -6.62
N THR A 113 -3.08 -2.47 -7.03
CA THR A 113 -4.48 -2.54 -7.46
C THR A 113 -5.44 -2.27 -6.30
N MET A 114 -6.50 -1.54 -6.55
CA MET A 114 -7.59 -1.30 -5.60
C MET A 114 -8.84 -2.11 -5.93
N GLY A 115 -8.97 -2.57 -7.16
CA GLY A 115 -10.11 -3.31 -7.66
C GLY A 115 -9.80 -4.77 -7.94
N GLY A 116 -10.47 -5.33 -8.93
CA GLY A 116 -10.36 -6.73 -9.33
C GLY A 116 -9.31 -7.04 -10.38
N ALA A 117 -8.41 -6.11 -10.69
CA ALA A 117 -7.39 -6.32 -11.71
C ALA A 117 -6.42 -7.45 -11.33
N ASN A 118 -6.25 -8.40 -12.24
CA ASN A 118 -5.38 -9.56 -12.02
C ASN A 118 -3.90 -9.26 -12.30
N SER A 119 -3.61 -8.29 -13.14
CA SER A 119 -2.26 -7.88 -13.50
C SER A 119 -2.23 -6.47 -14.03
N LEU A 120 -1.18 -5.73 -13.69
CA LEU A 120 -0.89 -4.39 -14.23
C LEU A 120 0.20 -4.40 -15.31
N ARG A 121 0.63 -5.58 -15.73
CA ARG A 121 1.71 -5.75 -16.73
C ARG A 121 1.33 -5.08 -18.05
N GLY A 122 2.26 -4.30 -18.60
CA GLY A 122 2.10 -3.58 -19.87
C GLY A 122 1.21 -2.34 -19.77
N GLY A 123 0.69 -2.03 -18.60
CA GLY A 123 -0.13 -0.86 -18.36
C GLY A 123 0.69 0.43 -18.24
N THR A 124 0.03 1.53 -18.53
CA THR A 124 0.56 2.89 -18.35
C THR A 124 -0.24 3.59 -17.27
N LEU A 125 0.44 4.10 -16.25
CA LEU A 125 -0.15 4.95 -15.23
C LEU A 125 -0.40 6.34 -15.82
N LEU A 126 -1.63 6.81 -15.74
CA LEU A 126 -1.99 8.17 -16.10
C LEU A 126 -1.54 9.15 -15.02
N MET A 127 -1.34 10.41 -15.42
CA MET A 127 -0.87 11.47 -14.54
C MET A 127 -1.70 11.53 -13.25
N SER A 128 -1.04 11.28 -12.12
CA SER A 128 -1.65 11.15 -10.80
C SER A 128 -0.89 11.94 -9.76
N PRO A 129 -1.53 12.86 -9.02
CA PRO A 129 -0.87 13.59 -7.95
C PRO A 129 -0.58 12.68 -6.75
N LEU A 130 0.57 12.88 -6.12
CA LEU A 130 0.96 12.25 -4.87
C LEU A 130 0.94 13.29 -3.75
N LEU A 131 0.15 13.01 -2.72
CA LEU A 131 -0.09 13.91 -1.61
C LEU A 131 0.69 13.47 -0.38
N GLY A 132 1.18 14.44 0.37
CA GLY A 132 1.73 14.23 1.70
C GLY A 132 0.65 14.13 2.77
N ALA A 133 1.08 13.94 4.02
CA ALA A 133 0.19 13.85 5.18
C ALA A 133 -0.61 15.15 5.46
N ASP A 134 -0.14 16.29 4.96
CA ASP A 134 -0.80 17.60 5.02
C ASP A 134 -1.84 17.81 3.92
N GLY A 135 -1.98 16.86 2.98
CA GLY A 135 -2.89 16.94 1.85
C GLY A 135 -2.37 17.74 0.65
N GLU A 136 -1.14 18.26 0.73
CA GLU A 136 -0.51 18.99 -0.36
C GLU A 136 0.14 18.05 -1.38
N THR A 137 0.16 18.46 -2.65
CA THR A 137 0.77 17.66 -3.73
C THR A 137 2.29 17.92 -3.79
N TYR A 138 3.07 16.87 -3.59
CA TYR A 138 4.54 16.94 -3.59
C TYR A 138 5.18 16.32 -4.84
N ALA A 139 4.48 15.43 -5.53
CA ALA A 139 4.98 14.80 -6.75
C ALA A 139 3.84 14.45 -7.70
N ILE A 140 4.18 14.17 -8.95
CA ILE A 140 3.26 13.67 -9.97
C ILE A 140 3.82 12.36 -10.48
N ALA A 141 3.03 11.31 -10.41
CA ALA A 141 3.36 10.00 -10.92
C ALA A 141 2.73 9.76 -12.29
N GLN A 142 3.51 9.26 -13.25
CA GLN A 142 3.04 8.84 -14.56
C GLN A 142 4.06 7.94 -15.25
N GLY A 143 3.62 7.12 -16.18
CA GLY A 143 4.50 6.33 -17.04
C GLY A 143 4.17 4.85 -17.12
N ASN A 144 4.99 4.13 -17.85
CA ASN A 144 4.81 2.69 -18.05
C ASN A 144 5.18 1.92 -16.79
N LEU A 145 4.35 0.93 -16.45
CA LEU A 145 4.59 0.09 -15.28
C LEU A 145 5.53 -1.07 -15.62
N VAL A 146 6.48 -1.27 -14.72
CA VAL A 146 7.34 -2.44 -14.72
C VAL A 146 6.89 -3.37 -13.60
N VAL A 147 6.41 -4.55 -13.95
CA VAL A 147 6.03 -5.56 -12.96
C VAL A 147 7.28 -6.39 -12.65
N GLY A 148 7.84 -6.17 -11.46
CA GLY A 148 8.94 -6.97 -10.93
C GLY A 148 8.42 -8.32 -10.43
N GLY A 149 9.14 -9.40 -10.79
CA GLY A 149 8.84 -10.75 -10.36
C GLY A 149 8.43 -11.66 -11.51
N LEU A 150 9.09 -12.80 -11.61
CA LEU A 150 8.64 -13.94 -12.38
C LEU A 150 7.36 -14.44 -11.71
N GLY A 151 6.21 -14.20 -12.36
CA GLY A 151 5.00 -14.87 -11.96
C GLY A 151 5.21 -16.37 -12.08
N VAL A 152 5.38 -17.03 -10.95
CA VAL A 152 5.28 -18.49 -10.89
C VAL A 152 3.80 -18.79 -11.06
N GLN A 153 3.46 -19.38 -12.18
CA GLN A 153 2.16 -20.00 -12.39
C GLN A 153 2.06 -21.28 -11.58
#